data_73a6719fa3a80ab7ab3335845f5493e0
#
_entry.id   73a6719fa3a80ab7ab3335845f5493e0
#
_cell.length_a   1.000
_cell.length_b   1.000
_cell.length_c   1.000
_cell.angle_alpha   90.00
_cell.angle_beta   90.00
_cell.angle_gamma   90.00
#
_symmetry.space_group_name_H-M   'P 1'
#
loop_
_entity.id
_entity.type
_entity.pdbx_description
1 polymer ?
#
loop_
_entity_poly.entity_id
_entity_poly.type
_entity_poly.pdbx_seq_one_letter_code
_entity_poly.pdbx_strand_id
1 'polypeptide(L)'
;RTLLRAGVAVDHVNRLHWTALLEAILLGDGGPRHVQIVQLLLDAGANPELADGDGVTPLAHARQRGYTQMETLLRRAGARR
;
A
#
# COMPACT_ATOMS: atom_id res chain seq x y z
N ARG A 1 -16.82 -2.14 -3.42
CA ARG A 1 -16.45 -1.44 -3.11
C ARG A 1 -16.83 -0.84 -1.87
N THR A 2 -17.37 -1.50 -1.00
CA THR A 2 -17.80 -0.93 0.22
C THR A 2 -16.66 -0.39 1.06
N LEU A 3 -15.49 -0.98 0.93
CA LEU A 3 -14.35 -0.54 1.73
C LEU A 3 -13.92 0.89 1.45
N LEU A 4 -14.21 1.36 0.25
CA LEU A 4 -13.72 2.67 -0.16
C LEU A 4 -14.82 3.71 -0.26
N ARG A 5 -15.98 3.42 0.27
CA ARG A 5 -17.06 4.39 0.23
C ARG A 5 -16.88 5.45 1.30
N ALA A 6 -17.74 6.46 1.26
CA ALA A 6 -17.69 7.59 2.19
C ALA A 6 -17.68 7.09 3.63
N GLY A 7 -16.90 7.73 4.46
CA GLY A 7 -16.79 7.38 5.86
C GLY A 7 -15.72 6.35 6.18
N VAL A 8 -15.14 5.73 5.15
CA VAL A 8 -14.06 4.78 5.35
C VAL A 8 -12.77 5.39 4.81
N ALA A 9 -11.84 5.69 5.70
CA ALA A 9 -10.57 6.29 5.31
C ALA A 9 -9.65 5.23 4.72
N VAL A 10 -9.17 5.46 3.49
CA VAL A 10 -8.25 4.51 2.85
C VAL A 10 -6.93 4.41 3.60
N ASP A 11 -6.63 5.42 4.41
CA ASP A 11 -5.39 5.45 5.20
C ASP A 11 -5.63 5.08 6.65
N HIS A 12 -6.76 4.46 6.96
CA HIS A 12 -7.04 4.01 8.31
C HIS A 12 -5.99 2.99 8.75
N VAL A 13 -5.49 3.18 9.97
CA VAL A 13 -4.42 2.34 10.51
C VAL A 13 -5.02 1.31 11.47
N ASN A 14 -4.72 0.04 11.24
CA ASN A 14 -5.20 -1.02 12.12
C ASN A 14 -4.30 -1.15 13.36
N ARG A 15 -4.54 -2.16 14.21
CA ARG A 15 -3.77 -2.32 15.45
C ARG A 15 -2.30 -2.66 15.22
N LEU A 16 -1.92 -3.05 14.00
CA LEU A 16 -0.52 -3.29 13.66
C LEU A 16 0.13 -2.03 13.11
N HIS A 17 -0.58 -0.92 13.14
CA HIS A 17 -0.14 0.34 12.56
C HIS A 17 0.07 0.23 11.05
N TRP A 18 -0.76 -0.57 10.40
CA TRP A 18 -0.72 -0.76 8.96
C TRP A 18 -1.95 -0.15 8.30
N THR A 19 -1.73 0.53 7.18
CA THR A 19 -2.82 0.93 6.30
C THR A 19 -3.21 -0.25 5.43
N ALA A 20 -4.33 -0.12 4.69
CA ALA A 20 -4.72 -1.15 3.74
C ALA A 20 -3.64 -1.36 2.68
N LEU A 21 -2.95 -0.30 2.28
CA LEU A 21 -1.86 -0.40 1.32
C LEU A 21 -0.72 -1.25 1.86
N LEU A 22 -0.32 -1.02 3.11
CA LEU A 22 0.71 -1.83 3.74
C LEU A 22 0.28 -3.28 3.85
N GLU A 23 -0.98 -3.53 4.19
CA GLU A 23 -1.49 -4.89 4.28
C GLU A 23 -1.40 -5.61 2.95
N ALA A 24 -1.76 -4.92 1.86
CA ALA A 24 -1.71 -5.54 0.54
C ALA A 24 -0.29 -5.95 0.16
N ILE A 25 0.70 -5.17 0.61
CA ILE A 25 2.09 -5.48 0.31
C ILE A 25 2.63 -6.56 1.25
N LEU A 26 2.37 -6.42 2.54
CA LEU A 26 2.98 -7.28 3.56
C LEU A 26 2.35 -8.66 3.62
N LEU A 27 1.05 -8.75 3.39
CA LEU A 27 0.34 -10.02 3.46
C LEU A 27 0.22 -10.69 2.11
N GLY A 28 0.57 -9.99 1.04
CA GLY A 28 0.53 -10.55 -0.29
C GLY A 28 1.83 -11.24 -0.66
N ASP A 29 1.85 -11.78 -1.86
CA ASP A 29 3.01 -12.47 -2.39
C ASP A 29 3.66 -11.75 -3.57
N GLY A 30 3.24 -10.52 -3.81
CA GLY A 30 3.74 -9.75 -4.94
C GLY A 30 3.14 -10.14 -6.28
N GLY A 31 2.16 -11.04 -6.28
CA GLY A 31 1.53 -11.53 -7.50
C GLY A 31 0.52 -10.54 -8.09
N PRO A 32 -0.02 -10.86 -9.28
CA PRO A 32 -0.88 -9.92 -10.00
C PRO A 32 -2.13 -9.50 -9.24
N ARG A 33 -2.68 -10.39 -8.43
CA ARG A 33 -3.87 -10.04 -7.65
C ARG A 33 -3.57 -8.92 -6.65
N HIS A 34 -2.45 -9.05 -5.94
CA HIS A 34 -2.09 -8.04 -4.95
C HIS A 34 -1.59 -6.76 -5.61
N VAL A 35 -0.96 -6.87 -6.78
CA VAL A 35 -0.59 -5.70 -7.56
C VAL A 35 -1.85 -4.90 -7.93
N GLN A 36 -2.92 -5.58 -8.33
CA GLN A 36 -4.18 -4.91 -8.65
C GLN A 36 -4.78 -4.24 -7.42
N ILE A 37 -4.70 -4.89 -6.27
CA ILE A 37 -5.21 -4.30 -5.03
C ILE A 37 -4.43 -3.02 -4.71
N VAL A 38 -3.12 -3.05 -4.83
CA VAL A 38 -2.29 -1.86 -4.61
C VAL A 38 -2.71 -0.75 -5.56
N GLN A 39 -2.91 -1.09 -6.84
CA GLN A 39 -3.33 -0.09 -7.82
C GLN A 39 -4.67 0.54 -7.44
N LEU A 40 -5.63 -0.29 -7.06
CA LEU A 40 -6.95 0.21 -6.68
C LEU A 40 -6.88 1.12 -5.46
N LEU A 41 -6.08 0.76 -4.48
CA LEU A 41 -5.92 1.58 -3.29
C LEU A 41 -5.28 2.93 -3.62
N LEU A 42 -4.26 2.92 -4.47
CA LEU A 42 -3.61 4.16 -4.87
C LEU A 42 -4.56 5.03 -5.69
N ASP A 43 -5.37 4.42 -6.56
CA ASP A 43 -6.36 5.16 -7.34
C ASP A 43 -7.44 5.76 -6.44
N ALA A 44 -7.70 5.14 -5.30
CA ALA A 44 -8.67 5.64 -4.34
C ALA A 44 -8.09 6.71 -3.41
N GLY A 45 -6.83 7.08 -3.59
CA GLY A 45 -6.22 8.14 -2.82
C GLY A 45 -5.39 7.69 -1.63
N ALA A 46 -5.04 6.39 -1.55
CA ALA A 46 -4.19 5.93 -0.46
C ALA A 46 -2.85 6.66 -0.49
N ASN A 47 -2.38 7.05 0.68
CA ASN A 47 -1.11 7.76 0.79
C ASN A 47 0.04 6.75 0.73
N PRO A 48 0.86 6.79 -0.34
CA PRO A 48 1.93 5.80 -0.49
C PRO A 48 3.10 6.01 0.46
N GLU A 49 3.09 7.07 1.23
CA GLU A 49 4.21 7.38 2.13
C GLU A 49 3.92 7.12 3.60
N LEU A 50 2.74 6.59 3.94
CA LEU A 50 2.44 6.28 5.32
C LEU A 50 3.18 5.01 5.72
N ALA A 51 4.12 5.16 6.65
CA ALA A 51 4.94 4.06 7.12
C ALA A 51 4.21 3.23 8.17
N ASP A 52 4.72 2.02 8.42
CA ASP A 52 4.21 1.18 9.50
C ASP A 52 4.73 1.67 10.84
N GLY A 53 4.47 0.91 11.90
CA GLY A 53 4.88 1.29 13.25
C GLY A 53 6.39 1.39 13.44
N ASP A 54 7.15 0.76 12.55
CA ASP A 54 8.62 0.79 12.60
C ASP A 54 9.21 1.87 11.70
N GLY A 55 8.36 2.65 11.06
CA GLY A 55 8.82 3.71 10.17
C GLY A 55 9.19 3.24 8.78
N VAL A 56 8.81 2.02 8.40
CA VAL A 56 9.12 1.48 7.07
C VAL A 56 7.96 1.77 6.12
N THR A 57 8.27 2.44 5.01
CA THR A 57 7.25 2.86 4.05
C THR A 57 6.82 1.71 3.15
N PRO A 58 5.65 1.84 2.50
CA PRO A 58 5.23 0.84 1.52
C PRO A 58 6.25 0.60 0.43
N LEU A 59 6.87 1.65 -0.08
CA LEU A 59 7.89 1.51 -1.11
C LEU A 59 9.08 0.72 -0.59
N ALA A 60 9.54 0.99 0.62
CA ALA A 60 10.65 0.27 1.20
C ALA A 60 10.33 -1.22 1.34
N HIS A 61 9.11 -1.54 1.78
CA HIS A 61 8.68 -2.93 1.89
C HIS A 61 8.68 -3.63 0.52
N ALA A 62 8.14 -2.97 -0.50
CA ALA A 62 8.11 -3.54 -1.84
C ALA A 62 9.51 -3.78 -2.37
N ARG A 63 10.41 -2.84 -2.13
CA ARG A 63 11.80 -2.97 -2.59
C ARG A 63 12.52 -4.10 -1.88
N GLN A 64 12.35 -4.23 -0.58
CA GLN A 64 12.99 -5.30 0.18
C GLN A 64 12.55 -6.68 -0.28
N ARG A 65 11.32 -6.78 -0.76
CA ARG A 65 10.75 -8.05 -1.20
C ARG A 65 10.94 -8.31 -2.68
N GLY A 66 11.48 -7.34 -3.41
CA GLY A 66 11.65 -7.48 -4.85
C GLY A 66 10.35 -7.40 -5.63
N TYR A 67 9.33 -6.76 -5.08
CA TYR A 67 8.02 -6.60 -5.73
C TYR A 67 8.08 -5.44 -6.71
N THR A 68 8.68 -5.68 -7.85
CA THR A 68 9.00 -4.64 -8.83
C THR A 68 7.78 -3.89 -9.33
N GLN A 69 6.69 -4.61 -9.60
CA GLN A 69 5.47 -3.96 -10.09
C GLN A 69 4.86 -3.06 -9.04
N MET A 70 4.84 -3.49 -7.79
CA MET A 70 4.32 -2.66 -6.71
C MET A 70 5.21 -1.43 -6.51
N GLU A 71 6.51 -1.62 -6.60
CA GLU A 71 7.45 -0.52 -6.49
C GLU A 71 7.17 0.54 -7.56
N THR A 72 6.96 0.11 -8.79
CA THR A 72 6.65 1.03 -9.89
C THR A 72 5.37 1.79 -9.62
N LEU A 73 4.32 1.10 -9.18
CA LEU A 73 3.04 1.75 -8.89
C LEU A 73 3.18 2.77 -7.77
N LEU A 74 3.92 2.42 -6.74
CA LEU A 74 4.11 3.32 -5.61
C LEU A 74 4.88 4.57 -6.03
N ARG A 75 5.91 4.41 -6.86
CA ARG A 75 6.67 5.56 -7.35
C ARG A 75 5.81 6.47 -8.22
N ARG A 76 4.95 5.89 -9.07
CA ARG A 76 4.03 6.68 -9.90
C ARG A 76 3.05 7.47 -9.07
N ALA A 77 2.70 6.94 -7.90
CA ALA A 77 1.79 7.62 -6.99
C ALA A 77 2.48 8.66 -6.13
N GLY A 78 3.80 8.83 -6.27
CA GLY A 78 4.53 9.86 -5.57
C GLY A 78 5.43 9.37 -4.46
N ALA A 79 5.52 8.06 -4.24
CA ALA A 79 6.39 7.53 -3.19
C ALA A 79 7.86 7.79 -3.53
N ARG A 80 8.63 8.17 -2.52
CA ARG A 80 10.04 8.53 -2.70
C ARG A 80 11.00 7.72 -1.88
N ARG A 81 10.51 6.97 -0.89
CA ARG A 81 11.39 6.15 -0.06
C ARG A 81 10.70 4.90 0.44
#